data_9aaa1e78f0d73541c6260576be92f523
#
_entry.id   9aaa1e78f0d73541c6260576be92f523
#
_cell.length_a   1.000
_cell.length_b   1.000
_cell.length_c   1.000
_cell.angle_alpha   90.00
_cell.angle_beta   90.00
_cell.angle_gamma   90.00
#
_symmetry.space_group_name_H-M   'P 1'
#
loop_
_entity.id
_entity.type
_entity.pdbx_description
1 polymer ?
#
loop_
_entity_poly.entity_id
_entity_poly.type
_entity_poly.pdbx_seq_one_letter_code
_entity_poly.pdbx_strand_id
1 'polypeptide(L)'
;MKKLNLQKYDQKKAEVSYFLDILKKFDKYSKRSSGKFHFKKENFIFEDYFKMLRSSFILILYSYIESSVSLFMEEIYTHLETQQVQYSLATDNLKEIYLRSLFLDTLKKDSSYNTYEKKALSLVKKAIEDENILLS
;
A
#
# COMPACT_ATOMS: atom_id res chain seq x y z
N MET A 1 2.75 -2.89 19.13
CA MET A 1 2.32 -2.86 17.74
C MET A 1 3.44 -2.55 16.75
N LYS A 2 4.29 -1.52 16.93
CA LYS A 2 5.40 -1.17 15.99
C LYS A 2 6.30 -2.35 15.56
N LYS A 3 6.64 -3.27 16.47
CA LYS A 3 7.50 -4.43 16.16
C LYS A 3 6.91 -5.40 15.14
N LEU A 4 5.59 -5.61 15.17
CA LEU A 4 4.90 -6.59 14.28
C LEU A 4 4.81 -6.08 12.84
N ASN A 5 4.61 -4.79 12.65
CA ASN A 5 4.50 -4.18 11.32
C ASN A 5 5.85 -4.14 10.60
N LEU A 6 6.93 -3.79 11.31
CA LEU A 6 8.28 -3.87 10.77
C LEU A 6 8.68 -5.29 10.38
N GLN A 7 8.31 -6.28 11.18
CA GLN A 7 8.60 -7.69 10.88
C GLN A 7 7.90 -8.15 9.58
N LYS A 8 6.64 -7.76 9.38
CA LYS A 8 5.90 -8.06 8.13
C LYS A 8 6.54 -7.38 6.92
N TYR A 9 6.98 -6.14 7.06
CA TYR A 9 7.68 -5.41 6.01
C TYR A 9 9.00 -6.11 5.64
N ASP A 10 9.82 -6.46 6.63
CA ASP A 10 11.10 -7.14 6.42
C ASP A 10 10.91 -8.52 5.78
N GLN A 11 9.87 -9.26 6.17
CA GLN A 11 9.53 -10.53 5.54
C GLN A 11 9.21 -10.35 4.06
N LYS A 12 8.33 -9.40 3.69
CA LYS A 12 7.99 -9.13 2.29
C LYS A 12 9.18 -8.63 1.48
N LYS A 13 10.03 -7.80 2.07
CA LYS A 13 11.28 -7.36 1.46
C LYS A 13 12.21 -8.55 1.16
N ALA A 14 12.32 -9.49 2.09
CA ALA A 14 13.10 -10.70 1.89
C ALA A 14 12.54 -11.58 0.77
N GLU A 15 11.21 -11.74 0.67
CA GLU A 15 10.53 -12.46 -0.41
C GLU A 15 10.85 -11.84 -1.78
N VAL A 16 10.73 -10.52 -1.92
CA VAL A 16 11.06 -9.81 -3.17
C VAL A 16 12.53 -10.02 -3.54
N SER A 17 13.44 -9.88 -2.58
CA SER A 17 14.87 -10.06 -2.80
C SER A 17 15.20 -11.49 -3.25
N TYR A 18 14.62 -12.48 -2.58
CA TYR A 18 14.80 -13.89 -2.93
C TYR A 18 14.28 -14.19 -4.35
N PHE A 19 13.10 -13.69 -4.70
CA PHE A 19 12.55 -13.90 -6.04
C PHE A 19 13.38 -13.22 -7.13
N LEU A 20 13.91 -12.03 -6.86
CA LEU A 20 14.80 -11.33 -7.75
C LEU A 20 16.09 -12.13 -8.02
N ASP A 21 16.65 -12.76 -6.98
CA ASP A 21 17.82 -13.62 -7.11
C ASP A 21 17.54 -14.88 -7.93
N ILE A 22 16.34 -15.46 -7.79
CA ILE A 22 15.89 -16.56 -8.66
C ILE A 22 15.86 -16.09 -10.11
N LEU A 23 15.21 -14.95 -10.41
CA LEU A 23 15.14 -14.42 -11.77
C LEU A 23 16.53 -14.18 -12.37
N LYS A 24 17.46 -13.61 -11.62
CA LYS A 24 18.85 -13.39 -12.06
C LYS A 24 19.56 -14.72 -12.39
N LYS A 25 19.37 -15.74 -11.55
CA LYS A 25 19.93 -17.08 -11.80
C LYS A 25 19.34 -17.72 -13.05
N PHE A 26 18.03 -17.60 -13.26
CA PHE A 26 17.36 -18.08 -14.46
C PHE A 26 17.83 -17.34 -15.72
N ASP A 27 17.96 -16.02 -15.68
CA ASP A 27 18.47 -15.22 -16.81
C ASP A 27 19.90 -15.67 -17.20
N LYS A 28 20.76 -15.89 -16.20
CA LYS A 28 22.13 -16.38 -16.40
C LYS A 28 22.15 -17.79 -16.98
N TYR A 29 21.25 -18.66 -16.54
CA TYR A 29 21.14 -20.02 -17.05
C TYR A 29 20.60 -20.03 -18.49
N SER A 30 19.61 -19.23 -18.80
CA SER A 30 19.03 -19.05 -20.14
C SER A 30 20.10 -18.68 -21.18
N LYS A 31 21.01 -17.78 -20.83
CA LYS A 31 22.09 -17.34 -21.70
C LYS A 31 23.18 -18.43 -21.97
N ARG A 32 23.25 -19.44 -21.11
CA ARG A 32 24.24 -20.53 -21.18
C ARG A 32 23.70 -21.80 -21.81
N SER A 33 22.42 -22.07 -21.64
CA SER A 33 21.72 -23.21 -22.19
C SER A 33 21.03 -22.79 -23.48
N SER A 34 20.97 -23.64 -24.50
CA SER A 34 20.32 -23.37 -25.79
C SER A 34 18.82 -23.02 -25.75
N GLY A 35 18.38 -22.36 -24.67
CA GLY A 35 16.99 -21.89 -24.48
C GLY A 35 15.98 -22.99 -24.17
N LYS A 36 16.43 -24.22 -23.92
CA LYS A 36 15.57 -25.36 -23.57
C LYS A 36 16.01 -25.97 -22.25
N PHE A 37 15.06 -26.39 -21.44
CA PHE A 37 15.36 -27.26 -20.31
C PHE A 37 14.46 -28.49 -20.33
N HIS A 38 15.00 -29.59 -19.82
CA HIS A 38 14.33 -30.89 -19.80
C HIS A 38 13.83 -31.15 -18.38
N PHE A 39 12.55 -31.47 -18.26
CA PHE A 39 11.98 -31.95 -17.01
C PHE A 39 11.24 -33.27 -17.28
N LYS A 40 11.75 -34.35 -16.73
CA LYS A 40 11.30 -35.73 -17.03
C LYS A 40 11.45 -36.03 -18.53
N LYS A 41 10.36 -36.25 -19.25
CA LYS A 41 10.33 -36.57 -20.70
C LYS A 41 9.86 -35.38 -21.56
N GLU A 42 9.59 -34.22 -20.95
CA GLU A 42 9.03 -33.04 -21.64
C GLU A 42 10.10 -31.97 -21.85
N ASN A 43 10.03 -31.35 -23.03
CA ASN A 43 10.87 -30.21 -23.39
C ASN A 43 10.10 -28.96 -23.17
N PHE A 44 10.60 -28.08 -22.32
CA PHE A 44 9.99 -26.77 -22.05
C PHE A 44 10.80 -25.69 -22.76
N ILE A 45 10.07 -24.71 -23.33
CA ILE A 45 10.67 -23.50 -23.86
C ILE A 45 10.99 -22.59 -22.69
N PHE A 46 12.28 -22.31 -22.49
CA PHE A 46 12.76 -21.51 -21.37
C PHE A 46 12.15 -20.12 -21.36
N GLU A 47 11.94 -19.54 -22.54
CA GLU A 47 11.39 -18.19 -22.68
C GLU A 47 9.98 -18.06 -22.10
N ASP A 48 9.10 -19.04 -22.31
CA ASP A 48 7.74 -19.00 -21.81
C ASP A 48 7.71 -19.11 -20.26
N TYR A 49 8.54 -19.99 -19.71
CA TYR A 49 8.72 -20.07 -18.26
C TYR A 49 9.25 -18.76 -17.67
N PHE A 50 10.17 -18.13 -18.35
CA PHE A 50 10.76 -16.88 -17.92
C PHE A 50 9.74 -15.72 -17.97
N LYS A 51 8.87 -15.70 -18.97
CA LYS A 51 7.74 -14.75 -19.03
C LYS A 51 6.79 -14.93 -17.85
N MET A 52 6.42 -16.18 -17.52
CA MET A 52 5.58 -16.48 -16.36
C MET A 52 6.23 -16.04 -15.04
N LEU A 53 7.52 -16.32 -14.86
CA LEU A 53 8.26 -15.90 -13.67
C LEU A 53 8.33 -14.37 -13.55
N ARG A 54 8.56 -13.66 -14.65
CA ARG A 54 8.55 -12.19 -14.65
C ARG A 54 7.18 -11.63 -14.27
N SER A 55 6.10 -12.18 -14.82
CA SER A 55 4.73 -11.77 -14.47
C SER A 55 4.44 -12.00 -12.98
N SER A 56 4.82 -13.16 -12.45
CA SER A 56 4.70 -13.45 -11.02
C SER A 56 5.51 -12.49 -10.16
N PHE A 57 6.71 -12.10 -10.60
CA PHE A 57 7.53 -11.12 -9.90
C PHE A 57 6.87 -9.75 -9.84
N ILE A 58 6.24 -9.31 -10.93
CA ILE A 58 5.51 -8.03 -10.97
C ILE A 58 4.38 -8.03 -9.94
N LEU A 59 3.63 -9.14 -9.80
CA LEU A 59 2.56 -9.26 -8.79
C LEU A 59 3.11 -9.21 -7.36
N ILE A 60 4.22 -9.90 -7.09
CA ILE A 60 4.90 -9.87 -5.79
C ILE A 60 5.39 -8.45 -5.48
N LEU A 61 5.98 -7.78 -6.46
CA LEU A 61 6.46 -6.40 -6.31
C LEU A 61 5.30 -5.43 -6.04
N TYR A 62 4.19 -5.58 -6.77
CA TYR A 62 2.98 -4.79 -6.53
C TYR A 62 2.46 -4.98 -5.10
N SER A 63 2.33 -6.23 -4.65
CA SER A 63 1.90 -6.54 -3.27
C SER A 63 2.86 -5.98 -2.21
N TYR A 64 4.16 -5.95 -2.51
CA TYR A 64 5.15 -5.33 -1.62
C TYR A 64 4.96 -3.81 -1.52
N ILE A 65 4.79 -3.13 -2.67
CA ILE A 65 4.56 -1.68 -2.71
C ILE A 65 3.27 -1.32 -1.98
N GLU A 66 2.16 -1.99 -2.28
CA GLU A 66 0.86 -1.77 -1.64
C GLU A 66 0.95 -1.92 -0.11
N SER A 67 1.59 -3.00 0.35
CA SER A 67 1.77 -3.22 1.79
C SER A 67 2.67 -2.18 2.43
N SER A 68 3.71 -1.72 1.72
CA SER A 68 4.61 -0.69 2.23
C SER A 68 3.89 0.65 2.38
N VAL A 69 3.08 1.02 1.39
CA VAL A 69 2.26 2.25 1.44
C VAL A 69 1.25 2.16 2.59
N SER A 70 0.55 1.02 2.72
CA SER A 70 -0.43 0.83 3.81
C SER A 70 0.21 0.95 5.19
N LEU A 71 1.37 0.31 5.40
CA LEU A 71 2.10 0.40 6.67
C LEU A 71 2.58 1.83 6.96
N PHE A 72 3.03 2.54 5.92
CA PHE A 72 3.47 3.92 6.07
C PHE A 72 2.29 4.84 6.44
N MET A 73 1.15 4.66 5.80
CA MET A 73 -0.08 5.43 6.14
C MET A 73 -0.56 5.13 7.56
N GLU A 74 -0.54 3.87 7.98
CA GLU A 74 -0.88 3.47 9.35
C GLU A 74 0.04 4.14 10.39
N GLU A 75 1.34 4.21 10.12
CA GLU A 75 2.30 4.90 11.00
C GLU A 75 2.05 6.40 11.07
N ILE A 76 1.73 7.05 9.93
CA ILE A 76 1.36 8.47 9.90
C ILE A 76 0.11 8.69 10.75
N TYR A 77 -0.95 7.90 10.55
CA TYR A 77 -2.20 8.05 11.30
C TYR A 77 -1.98 7.87 12.80
N THR A 78 -1.26 6.82 13.19
CA THR A 78 -0.90 6.58 14.59
C THR A 78 -0.09 7.73 15.19
N HIS A 79 0.80 8.33 14.40
CA HIS A 79 1.59 9.47 14.84
C HIS A 79 0.72 10.71 15.06
N LEU A 80 -0.15 11.03 14.10
CA LEU A 80 -1.08 12.17 14.20
C LEU A 80 -2.01 12.03 15.43
N GLU A 81 -2.57 10.83 15.62
CA GLU A 81 -3.43 10.54 16.77
C GLU A 81 -2.67 10.66 18.09
N THR A 82 -1.45 10.11 18.17
CA THR A 82 -0.63 10.13 19.39
C THR A 82 -0.18 11.55 19.74
N GLN A 83 0.15 12.36 18.74
CA GLN A 83 0.59 13.75 18.93
C GLN A 83 -0.57 14.73 19.10
N GLN A 84 -1.80 14.29 18.91
CA GLN A 84 -3.00 15.15 18.96
C GLN A 84 -2.83 16.43 18.12
N VAL A 85 -2.38 16.23 16.86
CA VAL A 85 -2.09 17.36 15.97
C VAL A 85 -3.36 18.16 15.69
N GLN A 86 -3.36 19.43 16.08
CA GLN A 86 -4.45 20.34 15.82
C GLN A 86 -4.54 20.68 14.32
N TYR A 87 -5.76 20.91 13.84
CA TYR A 87 -6.00 21.23 12.43
C TYR A 87 -5.23 22.47 11.96
N SER A 88 -5.16 23.51 12.78
CA SER A 88 -4.42 24.75 12.48
C SER A 88 -2.94 24.53 12.21
N LEU A 89 -2.32 23.59 12.93
CA LEU A 89 -0.89 23.28 12.85
C LEU A 89 -0.55 22.33 11.69
N ALA A 90 -1.55 21.74 11.05
CA ALA A 90 -1.32 20.81 9.93
C ALA A 90 -0.95 21.56 8.66
N THR A 91 -0.14 20.89 7.81
CA THR A 91 0.12 21.37 6.45
C THR A 91 -1.14 21.34 5.59
N ASP A 92 -1.22 22.17 4.55
CA ASP A 92 -2.39 22.24 3.69
C ASP A 92 -2.72 20.90 3.02
N ASN A 93 -1.70 20.14 2.61
CA ASN A 93 -1.88 18.80 2.07
C ASN A 93 -2.52 17.83 3.10
N LEU A 94 -2.11 17.91 4.35
CA LEU A 94 -2.67 17.09 5.42
C LEU A 94 -4.11 17.48 5.73
N LYS A 95 -4.41 18.79 5.73
CA LYS A 95 -5.77 19.31 5.88
C LYS A 95 -6.69 18.81 4.76
N GLU A 96 -6.19 18.81 3.51
CA GLU A 96 -6.95 18.31 2.36
C GLU A 96 -7.24 16.81 2.49
N ILE A 97 -6.25 16.00 2.86
CA ILE A 97 -6.43 14.55 3.07
C ILE A 97 -7.46 14.31 4.19
N TYR A 98 -7.36 15.02 5.29
CA TYR A 98 -8.29 14.92 6.41
C TYR A 98 -9.72 15.26 6.00
N LEU A 99 -9.92 16.39 5.33
CA LEU A 99 -11.24 16.79 4.83
C LEU A 99 -11.81 15.77 3.83
N ARG A 100 -10.98 15.25 2.92
CA ARG A 100 -11.41 14.22 1.97
C ARG A 100 -11.82 12.92 2.68
N SER A 101 -11.09 12.47 3.70
CA SER A 101 -11.45 11.26 4.45
C SER A 101 -12.80 11.42 5.15
N LEU A 102 -13.02 12.54 5.81
CA LEU A 102 -14.30 12.87 6.44
C LEU A 102 -15.46 12.95 5.43
N PHE A 103 -15.19 13.49 4.24
CA PHE A 103 -16.19 13.58 3.16
C PHE A 103 -16.53 12.20 2.59
N LEU A 104 -15.54 11.34 2.38
CA LEU A 104 -15.73 9.97 1.87
C LEU A 104 -16.53 9.11 2.85
N ASP A 105 -16.29 9.23 4.14
CA ASP A 105 -17.10 8.55 5.17
C ASP A 105 -18.56 9.03 5.18
N THR A 106 -18.77 10.27 4.75
CA THR A 106 -20.11 10.84 4.60
C THR A 106 -20.84 10.25 3.41
N LEU A 107 -20.13 10.00 2.29
CA LEU A 107 -20.70 9.48 1.05
C LEU A 107 -21.00 7.97 1.10
N LYS A 108 -20.31 7.21 1.93
CA LYS A 108 -20.49 5.74 2.04
C LYS A 108 -21.82 5.32 2.70
N LYS A 109 -22.55 6.23 3.34
CA LYS A 109 -23.85 5.93 3.97
C LYS A 109 -24.94 6.58 3.12
N ASP A 110 -25.89 5.78 2.61
CA ASP A 110 -27.15 6.25 1.98
C ASP A 110 -27.84 7.28 2.88
N SER A 111 -27.54 8.53 2.67
CA SER A 111 -27.98 9.60 3.56
C SER A 111 -28.82 10.62 2.79
N SER A 112 -29.97 10.97 3.37
CA SER A 112 -30.82 12.05 2.88
C SER A 112 -30.08 13.39 2.88
N TYR A 113 -30.54 14.35 2.08
CA TYR A 113 -30.01 15.72 2.01
C TYR A 113 -29.77 16.34 3.40
N ASN A 114 -30.72 16.20 4.32
CA ASN A 114 -30.61 16.72 5.69
C ASN A 114 -29.43 16.12 6.48
N THR A 115 -29.03 14.90 6.15
CA THR A 115 -27.87 14.23 6.76
C THR A 115 -26.56 14.80 6.23
N TYR A 116 -26.51 15.13 4.93
CA TYR A 116 -25.35 15.81 4.33
C TYR A 116 -25.13 17.20 4.90
N GLU A 117 -26.21 17.99 5.03
CA GLU A 117 -26.14 19.33 5.59
C GLU A 117 -25.61 19.31 7.04
N LYS A 118 -26.18 18.47 7.90
CA LYS A 118 -25.73 18.32 9.30
C LYS A 118 -24.26 17.91 9.39
N LYS A 119 -23.82 17.00 8.51
CA LYS A 119 -22.42 16.54 8.50
C LYS A 119 -21.49 17.63 7.97
N ALA A 120 -21.87 18.35 6.92
CA ALA A 120 -21.09 19.48 6.40
C ALA A 120 -20.93 20.56 7.46
N LEU A 121 -21.98 20.90 8.17
CA LEU A 121 -21.94 21.86 9.29
C LEU A 121 -21.05 21.34 10.43
N SER A 122 -21.11 20.04 10.76
CA SER A 122 -20.24 19.44 11.76
C SER A 122 -18.77 19.51 11.34
N LEU A 123 -18.44 19.28 10.06
CA LEU A 123 -17.08 19.40 9.53
C LEU A 123 -16.55 20.83 9.62
N VAL A 124 -17.35 21.80 9.21
CA VAL A 124 -17.00 23.23 9.32
C VAL A 124 -16.76 23.61 10.77
N LYS A 125 -17.64 23.15 11.68
CA LYS A 125 -17.50 23.41 13.11
C LYS A 125 -16.20 22.85 13.68
N LYS A 126 -15.86 21.60 13.37
CA LYS A 126 -14.58 20.94 13.76
C LYS A 126 -13.36 21.71 13.27
N ALA A 127 -13.38 22.17 12.02
CA ALA A 127 -12.30 22.98 11.45
C ALA A 127 -12.17 24.36 12.12
N ILE A 128 -13.28 24.98 12.53
CA ILE A 128 -13.28 26.28 13.22
C ILE A 128 -12.84 26.13 14.67
N GLU A 129 -13.28 25.07 15.36
CA GLU A 129 -12.97 24.81 16.78
C GLU A 129 -11.54 24.24 16.95
N ASP A 130 -10.79 24.11 15.87
CA ASP A 130 -9.40 23.62 15.87
C ASP A 130 -9.24 22.25 16.55
N GLU A 131 -10.17 21.34 16.26
CA GLU A 131 -10.13 19.99 16.80
C GLU A 131 -8.92 19.20 16.26
N ASN A 132 -8.49 18.20 17.02
CA ASN A 132 -7.38 17.32 16.61
C ASN A 132 -7.74 16.55 15.34
N ILE A 133 -6.75 16.40 14.45
CA ILE A 133 -6.88 15.60 13.25
C ILE A 133 -6.90 14.12 13.63
N LEU A 134 -8.04 13.46 13.43
CA LEU A 134 -8.20 12.01 13.56
C LEU A 134 -8.56 11.46 12.19
N LEU A 135 -7.63 10.71 11.60
CA LEU A 135 -7.85 10.01 10.33
C LEU A 135 -8.26 8.57 10.65
N SER A 136 -9.52 8.25 10.37
CA SER A 136 -10.10 6.91 10.56
C SER A 136 -10.03 6.06 9.29
#